data_213e8bf196807977c24b5a517bbbc964
#
_entry.id   213e8bf196807977c24b5a517bbbc964
#
_cell.length_a   1.000
_cell.length_b   1.000
_cell.length_c   1.000
_cell.angle_alpha   90.00
_cell.angle_beta   90.00
_cell.angle_gamma   90.00
#
_symmetry.space_group_name_H-M   'P 1'
#
loop_
_entity.id
_entity.type
_entity.pdbx_description
1 polymer ?
#
loop_
_entity_poly.entity_id
_entity_poly.type
_entity_poly.pdbx_seq_one_letter_code
_entity_poly.pdbx_strand_id
1 'polypeptide(L)'
;SGPAPLAPPRGVPAMAAPRALLAAAVLLSPLLSPLLSAGAAGAAPAPAPRNVSVLLEPGSGRLRVLPGRLPAAVAWASLDDRIPHVGWAFLEVTTNASYNDSLQAYAAGLAEAAVTEQLMYMHWMNTMVGYCGPFKYESEYCQKLRDYLEANLGWMEEQMGKGQDPEYWHQVRLALLQLKGLEDSYNRRLDFPRGRFTLAPFGFLLLQLGGDLEDLESALNRSSLQRVLGSGSCSALVKLLPGNRDLLVAHDTWNSYQSMLRLIKKYTLPFRASAGKSQIPGSIQVFSSYPGTIFSADDFYILSSGLVTLETTIGNNNPARWKYLDPRGSVLEWLRNIVANRLARSGPEWATVFRRFNSGTGLVVEADLTELLYQQGYWASYNVPYFEEIFNASGNLELVRKYGDWFTYDKNPRAQIFRRNQTLVHDLDSMIRLMRSNNYLQDPLSRCRGCDPPQNAENAISARSDLNPPNGTYPFPALRQRCHGGTDMKVTSSGMVPSFGLVAASGPTWDDVPPFRWSTSPCSSLLHMGHPDLWTFPPVKVHWD
;
A
#
# COMPACT_ATOMS: atom_id res chain seq x y z
N SER A 1 -44.16 -0.97 -42.15
CA SER A 1 -43.99 -2.04 -41.15
C SER A 1 -42.50 -2.17 -40.81
N GLY A 2 -42.07 -1.42 -39.82
CA GLY A 2 -40.73 -1.54 -39.23
C GLY A 2 -40.77 -2.41 -37.96
N PRO A 3 -39.71 -3.07 -37.58
CA PRO A 3 -39.70 -3.96 -36.43
C PRO A 3 -39.66 -3.18 -35.10
N ALA A 4 -40.30 -3.76 -34.08
CA ALA A 4 -40.41 -3.24 -32.74
C ALA A 4 -39.03 -3.24 -32.01
N PRO A 5 -38.80 -2.32 -31.06
CA PRO A 5 -37.55 -2.25 -30.32
C PRO A 5 -37.44 -3.38 -29.28
N LEU A 6 -36.25 -3.99 -29.26
CA LEU A 6 -35.87 -5.00 -28.28
C LEU A 6 -35.72 -4.37 -26.89
N ALA A 7 -36.25 -5.05 -25.88
CA ALA A 7 -36.14 -4.67 -24.47
C ALA A 7 -34.69 -4.74 -23.98
N PRO A 8 -34.28 -3.86 -23.05
CA PRO A 8 -32.94 -3.84 -22.52
C PRO A 8 -32.68 -5.05 -21.59
N PRO A 9 -31.42 -5.53 -21.51
CA PRO A 9 -31.05 -6.63 -20.62
C PRO A 9 -31.17 -6.21 -19.16
N ARG A 10 -31.64 -7.12 -18.32
CA ARG A 10 -31.85 -6.94 -16.88
C ARG A 10 -30.57 -6.57 -16.18
N GLY A 11 -30.64 -5.50 -15.39
CA GLY A 11 -29.54 -4.87 -14.71
C GLY A 11 -28.85 -5.78 -13.69
N VAL A 12 -27.56 -5.55 -13.58
CA VAL A 12 -26.70 -5.95 -12.48
C VAL A 12 -27.13 -5.18 -11.21
N PRO A 13 -27.26 -5.80 -10.04
CA PRO A 13 -27.74 -5.12 -8.85
C PRO A 13 -26.75 -4.04 -8.40
N ALA A 14 -27.24 -2.81 -8.34
CA ALA A 14 -26.55 -1.68 -7.75
C ALA A 14 -26.35 -1.92 -6.25
N MET A 15 -25.18 -1.56 -5.73
CA MET A 15 -24.88 -1.52 -4.29
C MET A 15 -25.94 -0.65 -3.61
N ALA A 16 -26.75 -1.26 -2.73
CA ALA A 16 -27.80 -0.57 -1.99
C ALA A 16 -27.20 0.37 -0.93
N ALA A 17 -27.39 1.66 -1.11
CA ALA A 17 -27.14 2.65 -0.07
C ALA A 17 -28.26 2.59 0.98
N PRO A 18 -27.95 2.69 2.29
CA PRO A 18 -28.99 2.76 3.32
C PRO A 18 -29.71 4.12 3.23
N ARG A 19 -31.04 4.08 3.19
CA ARG A 19 -31.91 5.25 3.28
C ARG A 19 -31.82 5.86 4.68
N ALA A 20 -31.26 7.06 4.79
CA ALA A 20 -31.38 7.89 5.97
C ALA A 20 -32.67 8.73 5.86
N LEU A 21 -33.57 8.58 6.83
CA LEU A 21 -34.72 9.47 7.01
C LEU A 21 -34.23 10.82 7.58
N LEU A 22 -34.51 11.90 6.86
CA LEU A 22 -34.45 13.25 7.39
C LEU A 22 -35.72 13.53 8.20
N ALA A 23 -35.56 13.87 9.46
CA ALA A 23 -36.55 14.62 10.22
C ALA A 23 -35.91 15.92 10.70
N ALA A 24 -36.36 17.04 10.15
CA ALA A 24 -35.98 18.37 10.60
C ALA A 24 -36.87 18.80 11.78
N ALA A 25 -36.24 19.27 12.84
CA ALA A 25 -36.91 20.12 13.83
C ALA A 25 -35.99 21.28 14.20
N VAL A 26 -36.40 22.47 13.75
CA VAL A 26 -35.84 23.77 14.16
C VAL A 26 -36.54 24.18 15.45
N LEU A 27 -35.80 24.46 16.52
CA LEU A 27 -36.26 25.32 17.63
C LEU A 27 -35.08 26.18 18.09
N LEU A 28 -35.25 27.49 17.86
CA LEU A 28 -34.47 28.59 18.46
C LEU A 28 -34.88 28.79 19.91
N SER A 29 -33.93 29.00 20.80
CA SER A 29 -34.01 30.04 21.87
C SER A 29 -32.65 30.22 22.57
N PRO A 30 -32.37 31.41 23.12
CA PRO A 30 -31.02 31.90 23.32
C PRO A 30 -30.57 32.01 24.79
N LEU A 31 -29.25 32.26 24.95
CA LEU A 31 -28.56 32.86 26.09
C LEU A 31 -28.42 32.03 27.39
N LEU A 32 -27.18 31.58 27.63
CA LEU A 32 -26.40 31.95 28.85
C LEU A 32 -25.04 31.26 28.75
N SER A 33 -23.98 32.06 28.60
CA SER A 33 -22.60 31.60 28.80
C SER A 33 -22.32 31.43 30.30
N PRO A 34 -21.64 30.36 30.66
CA PRO A 34 -20.61 30.47 31.69
C PRO A 34 -19.23 30.16 31.09
N LEU A 35 -18.29 31.06 31.37
CA LEU A 35 -16.86 30.80 31.31
C LEU A 35 -16.54 29.51 32.09
N LEU A 36 -16.22 28.45 31.39
CA LEU A 36 -15.63 27.25 31.98
C LEU A 36 -14.22 27.10 31.41
N SER A 37 -13.27 27.10 32.32
CA SER A 37 -11.87 26.79 32.16
C SER A 37 -11.68 25.58 31.21
N ALA A 38 -10.85 25.74 30.18
CA ALA A 38 -10.39 24.64 29.33
C ALA A 38 -9.51 23.67 30.15
N GLY A 39 -10.14 22.74 30.82
CA GLY A 39 -9.51 21.56 31.31
C GLY A 39 -9.20 20.67 30.08
N ALA A 40 -7.98 20.16 29.99
CA ALA A 40 -7.59 19.20 28.99
C ALA A 40 -8.62 18.04 28.96
N ALA A 41 -9.42 17.99 27.90
CA ALA A 41 -10.30 16.85 27.67
C ALA A 41 -9.42 15.63 27.47
N GLY A 42 -9.38 14.73 28.43
CA GLY A 42 -8.73 13.44 28.31
C GLY A 42 -9.30 12.72 27.09
N ALA A 43 -8.41 12.23 26.20
CA ALA A 43 -8.83 11.45 25.05
C ALA A 43 -9.71 10.29 25.53
N ALA A 44 -10.83 10.04 24.84
CA ALA A 44 -11.68 8.89 25.11
C ALA A 44 -10.85 7.60 25.04
N PRO A 45 -11.09 6.61 25.90
CA PRO A 45 -10.34 5.35 25.84
C PRO A 45 -10.51 4.69 24.46
N ALA A 46 -9.42 4.10 23.96
CA ALA A 46 -9.47 3.37 22.69
C ALA A 46 -10.55 2.27 22.76
N PRO A 47 -11.32 2.07 21.68
CA PRO A 47 -12.33 1.01 21.66
C PRO A 47 -11.67 -0.37 21.81
N ALA A 48 -12.39 -1.32 22.43
CA ALA A 48 -11.90 -2.68 22.54
C ALA A 48 -11.71 -3.33 21.15
N PRO A 49 -10.69 -4.20 20.97
CA PRO A 49 -10.47 -4.89 19.71
C PRO A 49 -11.69 -5.67 19.23
N ARG A 50 -11.97 -5.60 17.93
CA ARG A 50 -13.03 -6.39 17.28
C ARG A 50 -12.47 -7.74 16.86
N ASN A 51 -13.06 -8.82 17.37
CA ASN A 51 -12.64 -10.19 17.07
C ASN A 51 -13.73 -10.94 16.33
N VAL A 52 -13.36 -11.71 15.30
CA VAL A 52 -14.25 -12.63 14.60
C VAL A 52 -13.57 -13.96 14.33
N SER A 53 -14.36 -15.01 14.21
CA SER A 53 -13.95 -16.34 13.77
C SER A 53 -14.78 -16.81 12.60
N VAL A 54 -14.15 -17.50 11.66
CA VAL A 54 -14.81 -18.16 10.52
C VAL A 54 -14.85 -19.66 10.80
N LEU A 55 -16.03 -20.19 10.93
CA LEU A 55 -16.29 -21.60 11.22
C LEU A 55 -16.83 -22.32 9.99
N LEU A 56 -16.39 -23.57 9.80
CA LEU A 56 -16.97 -24.49 8.83
C LEU A 56 -18.09 -25.28 9.51
N GLU A 57 -19.31 -25.19 8.99
CA GLU A 57 -20.44 -25.94 9.51
C GLU A 57 -20.32 -27.43 9.14
N PRO A 58 -20.35 -28.33 10.13
CA PRO A 58 -20.38 -29.75 9.87
C PRO A 58 -21.59 -30.16 9.01
N GLY A 59 -21.38 -30.95 7.99
CA GLY A 59 -22.44 -31.48 7.11
C GLY A 59 -22.85 -30.57 5.95
N SER A 60 -22.96 -29.24 6.12
CA SER A 60 -23.34 -28.34 5.04
C SER A 60 -22.13 -27.88 4.20
N GLY A 61 -20.96 -27.82 4.81
CA GLY A 61 -19.75 -27.24 4.19
C GLY A 61 -19.83 -25.71 3.99
N ARG A 62 -20.80 -25.05 4.63
CA ARG A 62 -20.95 -23.60 4.63
C ARG A 62 -20.03 -22.96 5.66
N LEU A 63 -19.64 -21.72 5.39
CA LEU A 63 -18.87 -20.92 6.32
C LEU A 63 -19.76 -19.93 7.06
N ARG A 64 -19.45 -19.71 8.34
CA ARG A 64 -20.11 -18.72 9.18
C ARG A 64 -19.07 -17.81 9.82
N VAL A 65 -19.34 -16.53 9.80
CA VAL A 65 -18.56 -15.51 10.49
C VAL A 65 -19.27 -15.20 11.81
N LEU A 66 -18.60 -15.44 12.93
CA LEU A 66 -19.14 -15.24 14.27
C LEU A 66 -18.23 -14.31 15.09
N PRO A 67 -18.80 -13.50 15.99
CA PRO A 67 -17.99 -12.66 16.89
C PRO A 67 -17.15 -13.49 17.85
N GLY A 68 -16.00 -12.93 18.26
CA GLY A 68 -15.09 -13.54 19.22
C GLY A 68 -14.08 -14.49 18.59
N ARG A 69 -13.15 -14.97 19.44
CA ARG A 69 -12.13 -15.96 19.07
C ARG A 69 -12.60 -17.35 19.51
N LEU A 70 -13.00 -18.15 18.55
CA LEU A 70 -13.63 -19.47 18.81
C LEU A 70 -12.65 -20.60 18.51
N PRO A 71 -12.63 -21.68 19.36
CA PRO A 71 -11.88 -22.89 19.03
C PRO A 71 -12.38 -23.53 17.74
N ALA A 72 -11.51 -24.27 17.04
CA ALA A 72 -11.79 -24.95 15.78
C ALA A 72 -12.21 -24.03 14.61
N ALA A 73 -12.01 -22.71 14.72
CA ALA A 73 -12.18 -21.84 13.57
C ALA A 73 -11.21 -22.19 12.45
N VAL A 74 -11.65 -22.03 11.20
CA VAL A 74 -10.78 -22.11 10.00
C VAL A 74 -9.83 -20.91 9.98
N ALA A 75 -10.38 -19.73 10.31
CA ALA A 75 -9.63 -18.49 10.45
C ALA A 75 -10.23 -17.62 11.54
N TRP A 76 -9.43 -16.74 12.10
CA TRP A 76 -9.89 -15.67 12.96
C TRP A 76 -9.15 -14.36 12.63
N ALA A 77 -9.78 -13.23 12.91
CA ALA A 77 -9.19 -11.91 12.79
C ALA A 77 -9.47 -11.05 14.01
N SER A 78 -8.52 -10.18 14.35
CA SER A 78 -8.62 -9.17 15.40
C SER A 78 -8.23 -7.81 14.82
N LEU A 79 -9.05 -6.78 15.05
CA LEU A 79 -8.76 -5.40 14.66
C LEU A 79 -8.78 -4.50 15.90
N ASP A 80 -7.65 -3.88 16.20
CA ASP A 80 -7.50 -2.78 17.14
C ASP A 80 -7.42 -1.47 16.36
N ASP A 81 -8.54 -0.75 16.25
CA ASP A 81 -8.63 0.50 15.53
C ASP A 81 -8.21 1.67 16.42
N ARG A 82 -6.95 2.05 16.32
CA ARG A 82 -6.36 3.16 17.07
C ARG A 82 -6.03 4.38 16.20
N ILE A 83 -6.60 4.46 14.99
CA ILE A 83 -6.36 5.58 14.06
C ILE A 83 -6.56 6.94 14.74
N PRO A 84 -7.64 7.21 15.52
CA PRO A 84 -7.82 8.50 16.17
C PRO A 84 -6.76 8.84 17.24
N HIS A 85 -6.03 7.84 17.74
CA HIS A 85 -5.10 7.99 18.87
C HIS A 85 -3.63 7.97 18.45
N VAL A 86 -3.29 7.11 17.46
CA VAL A 86 -1.89 6.89 17.03
C VAL A 86 -1.73 6.91 15.51
N GLY A 87 -2.80 7.17 14.76
CA GLY A 87 -2.80 7.19 13.29
C GLY A 87 -2.79 5.81 12.62
N TRP A 88 -2.78 4.71 13.38
CA TRP A 88 -2.74 3.34 12.88
C TRP A 88 -3.88 2.50 13.43
N ALA A 89 -4.36 1.56 12.61
CA ALA A 89 -5.07 0.39 13.09
C ALA A 89 -4.16 -0.85 13.01
N PHE A 90 -4.37 -1.81 13.90
CA PHE A 90 -3.59 -3.05 13.97
C PHE A 90 -4.51 -4.24 13.69
N LEU A 91 -4.13 -5.03 12.69
CA LEU A 91 -4.92 -6.17 12.24
C LEU A 91 -4.10 -7.46 12.36
N GLU A 92 -4.65 -8.46 13.03
CA GLU A 92 -4.14 -9.83 13.00
C GLU A 92 -5.12 -10.74 12.26
N VAL A 93 -4.59 -11.60 11.38
CA VAL A 93 -5.34 -12.66 10.71
C VAL A 93 -4.57 -13.96 10.85
N THR A 94 -5.20 -14.99 11.40
CA THR A 94 -4.60 -16.30 11.59
C THR A 94 -5.51 -17.39 11.04
N THR A 95 -4.93 -18.40 10.39
CA THR A 95 -5.64 -19.57 9.90
C THR A 95 -5.18 -20.84 10.60
N ASN A 96 -6.00 -21.88 10.54
CA ASN A 96 -5.75 -23.17 11.19
C ASN A 96 -5.23 -24.19 10.19
N ALA A 97 -3.99 -24.65 10.39
CA ALA A 97 -3.29 -25.62 9.53
C ALA A 97 -3.96 -27.00 9.41
N SER A 98 -4.97 -27.31 10.24
CA SER A 98 -5.74 -28.57 10.12
C SER A 98 -6.69 -28.58 8.90
N TYR A 99 -6.97 -27.41 8.33
CA TYR A 99 -7.78 -27.28 7.12
C TYR A 99 -6.91 -27.18 5.88
N ASN A 100 -7.48 -27.49 4.70
CA ASN A 100 -6.75 -27.32 3.45
C ASN A 100 -6.47 -25.85 3.15
N ASP A 101 -5.38 -25.56 2.43
CA ASP A 101 -4.89 -24.21 2.17
C ASP A 101 -5.93 -23.32 1.47
N SER A 102 -6.69 -23.87 0.52
CA SER A 102 -7.72 -23.10 -0.21
C SER A 102 -8.82 -22.58 0.71
N LEU A 103 -9.27 -23.43 1.64
CA LEU A 103 -10.28 -23.05 2.63
C LEU A 103 -9.71 -22.04 3.64
N GLN A 104 -8.47 -22.24 4.08
CA GLN A 104 -7.76 -21.30 4.96
C GLN A 104 -7.66 -19.93 4.31
N ALA A 105 -7.21 -19.85 3.04
CA ALA A 105 -7.01 -18.60 2.32
C ALA A 105 -8.33 -17.82 2.14
N TYR A 106 -9.38 -18.51 1.72
CA TYR A 106 -10.70 -17.89 1.56
C TYR A 106 -11.25 -17.41 2.91
N ALA A 107 -11.14 -18.22 3.97
CA ALA A 107 -11.58 -17.86 5.31
C ALA A 107 -10.79 -16.69 5.91
N ALA A 108 -9.49 -16.56 5.59
CA ALA A 108 -8.68 -15.41 5.98
C ALA A 108 -9.26 -14.10 5.41
N GLY A 109 -9.62 -14.09 4.12
CA GLY A 109 -10.28 -12.94 3.49
C GLY A 109 -11.64 -12.61 4.10
N LEU A 110 -12.46 -13.64 4.41
CA LEU A 110 -13.74 -13.47 5.11
C LEU A 110 -13.55 -12.81 6.48
N ALA A 111 -12.58 -13.30 7.27
CA ALA A 111 -12.32 -12.80 8.62
C ALA A 111 -11.83 -11.34 8.61
N GLU A 112 -10.89 -11.02 7.72
CA GLU A 112 -10.35 -9.66 7.56
C GLU A 112 -11.46 -8.67 7.20
N ALA A 113 -12.25 -8.97 6.17
CA ALA A 113 -13.33 -8.10 5.73
C ALA A 113 -14.36 -7.86 6.85
N ALA A 114 -14.69 -8.88 7.63
CA ALA A 114 -15.68 -8.77 8.68
C ALA A 114 -15.28 -7.79 9.80
N VAL A 115 -13.99 -7.66 10.10
CA VAL A 115 -13.51 -6.69 11.11
C VAL A 115 -13.16 -5.32 10.53
N THR A 116 -12.86 -5.23 9.23
CA THR A 116 -12.38 -3.99 8.58
C THR A 116 -13.41 -3.31 7.68
N GLU A 117 -14.65 -3.81 7.59
CA GLU A 117 -15.69 -3.37 6.65
C GLU A 117 -15.82 -1.84 6.56
N GLN A 118 -15.93 -1.17 7.70
CA GLN A 118 -16.10 0.29 7.74
C GLN A 118 -14.84 1.02 7.24
N LEU A 119 -13.64 0.55 7.61
CA LEU A 119 -12.39 1.13 7.13
C LEU A 119 -12.24 0.93 5.62
N MET A 120 -12.62 -0.24 5.08
CA MET A 120 -12.60 -0.51 3.65
C MET A 120 -13.54 0.44 2.88
N TYR A 121 -14.76 0.67 3.39
CA TYR A 121 -15.68 1.62 2.79
C TYR A 121 -15.10 3.04 2.76
N MET A 122 -14.57 3.52 3.90
CA MET A 122 -13.99 4.85 3.99
C MET A 122 -12.77 5.00 3.09
N HIS A 123 -11.88 4.00 3.06
CA HIS A 123 -10.70 4.02 2.19
C HIS A 123 -11.08 4.04 0.71
N TRP A 124 -12.04 3.20 0.30
CA TRP A 124 -12.58 3.22 -1.06
C TRP A 124 -13.13 4.60 -1.44
N MET A 125 -13.95 5.19 -0.58
CA MET A 125 -14.51 6.52 -0.81
C MET A 125 -13.42 7.59 -0.93
N ASN A 126 -12.39 7.53 -0.11
CA ASN A 126 -11.31 8.50 -0.12
C ASN A 126 -10.42 8.39 -1.37
N THR A 127 -10.19 7.18 -1.91
CA THR A 127 -9.14 6.93 -2.90
C THR A 127 -9.65 6.47 -4.27
N MET A 128 -10.74 5.71 -4.33
CA MET A 128 -11.18 5.00 -5.55
C MET A 128 -12.54 5.45 -6.07
N VAL A 129 -13.30 6.22 -5.29
CA VAL A 129 -14.62 6.68 -5.75
C VAL A 129 -14.49 7.51 -7.04
N GLY A 130 -15.22 7.12 -8.08
CA GLY A 130 -15.14 7.78 -9.38
C GLY A 130 -13.91 7.43 -10.22
N TYR A 131 -13.06 6.49 -9.82
CA TYR A 131 -11.94 6.01 -10.65
C TYR A 131 -12.48 5.33 -11.92
N CYS A 132 -12.99 4.15 -11.86
CA CYS A 132 -13.84 3.52 -12.87
C CYS A 132 -15.22 3.22 -12.25
N GLY A 133 -15.77 4.20 -11.57
CA GLY A 133 -17.01 4.08 -10.80
C GLY A 133 -18.27 4.22 -11.64
N PRO A 134 -19.46 4.17 -11.02
CA PRO A 134 -20.75 3.95 -11.70
C PRO A 134 -21.05 4.85 -12.89
N PHE A 135 -20.50 6.06 -12.92
CA PHE A 135 -20.70 7.02 -14.02
C PHE A 135 -19.57 7.06 -15.05
N LYS A 136 -18.54 6.20 -14.91
CA LYS A 136 -17.35 6.18 -15.78
C LYS A 136 -17.02 4.80 -16.34
N TYR A 137 -17.83 3.78 -16.05
CA TYR A 137 -17.58 2.41 -16.53
C TYR A 137 -17.52 2.29 -18.06
N GLU A 138 -18.18 3.20 -18.76
CA GLU A 138 -18.25 3.22 -20.22
C GLU A 138 -17.15 4.08 -20.86
N SER A 139 -16.25 4.69 -20.06
CA SER A 139 -15.10 5.39 -20.64
C SER A 139 -14.20 4.39 -21.36
N GLU A 140 -13.63 4.78 -22.48
CA GLU A 140 -12.73 3.94 -23.28
C GLU A 140 -11.58 3.36 -22.46
N TYR A 141 -11.01 4.15 -21.56
CA TYR A 141 -9.96 3.69 -20.64
C TYR A 141 -10.46 2.58 -19.70
N CYS A 142 -11.61 2.77 -19.06
CA CYS A 142 -12.13 1.79 -18.10
C CYS A 142 -12.55 0.48 -18.79
N GLN A 143 -12.98 0.53 -20.04
CA GLN A 143 -13.21 -0.68 -20.83
C GLN A 143 -11.91 -1.42 -21.13
N LYS A 144 -10.87 -0.71 -21.61
CA LYS A 144 -9.55 -1.29 -21.86
C LYS A 144 -8.94 -1.89 -20.58
N LEU A 145 -9.06 -1.22 -19.44
CA LEU A 145 -8.60 -1.74 -18.16
C LEU A 145 -9.36 -3.00 -17.76
N ARG A 146 -10.68 -3.02 -17.93
CA ARG A 146 -11.49 -4.22 -17.66
C ARG A 146 -11.04 -5.40 -18.52
N ASP A 147 -10.94 -5.18 -19.84
CA ASP A 147 -10.54 -6.22 -20.80
C ASP A 147 -9.13 -6.77 -20.46
N TYR A 148 -8.21 -5.89 -20.05
CA TYR A 148 -6.88 -6.28 -19.60
C TYR A 148 -6.95 -7.17 -18.35
N LEU A 149 -7.69 -6.75 -17.31
CA LEU A 149 -7.80 -7.49 -16.06
C LEU A 149 -8.51 -8.83 -16.23
N GLU A 150 -9.59 -8.88 -17.01
CA GLU A 150 -10.32 -10.12 -17.31
C GLU A 150 -9.44 -11.10 -18.11
N ALA A 151 -8.71 -10.62 -19.11
CA ALA A 151 -7.77 -11.41 -19.87
C ALA A 151 -6.63 -11.97 -19.01
N ASN A 152 -6.12 -11.15 -18.06
CA ASN A 152 -5.05 -11.54 -17.14
C ASN A 152 -5.52 -12.61 -16.14
N LEU A 153 -6.69 -12.41 -15.52
CA LEU A 153 -7.28 -13.41 -14.61
C LEU A 153 -7.55 -14.73 -15.33
N GLY A 154 -8.11 -14.67 -16.55
CA GLY A 154 -8.37 -15.87 -17.35
C GLY A 154 -7.08 -16.62 -17.72
N TRP A 155 -6.04 -15.90 -18.12
CA TRP A 155 -4.73 -16.50 -18.40
C TRP A 155 -4.11 -17.14 -17.16
N MET A 156 -4.14 -16.47 -16.01
CA MET A 156 -3.63 -17.05 -14.76
C MET A 156 -4.39 -18.33 -14.36
N GLU A 157 -5.71 -18.35 -14.56
CA GLU A 157 -6.52 -19.55 -14.32
C GLU A 157 -6.10 -20.73 -15.22
N GLU A 158 -5.82 -20.46 -16.49
CA GLU A 158 -5.29 -21.47 -17.40
C GLU A 158 -3.92 -22.00 -16.95
N GLN A 159 -3.02 -21.12 -16.51
CA GLN A 159 -1.70 -21.53 -16.03
C GLN A 159 -1.80 -22.40 -14.77
N MET A 160 -2.67 -22.06 -13.82
CA MET A 160 -2.95 -22.87 -12.63
C MET A 160 -3.43 -24.29 -12.99
N GLY A 161 -4.11 -24.45 -14.12
CA GLY A 161 -4.57 -25.74 -14.63
C GLY A 161 -3.48 -26.59 -15.33
N LYS A 162 -2.37 -26.00 -15.77
CA LYS A 162 -1.34 -26.70 -16.55
C LYS A 162 -0.37 -27.55 -15.73
N GLY A 163 -0.33 -27.40 -14.41
CA GLY A 163 0.54 -28.14 -13.50
C GLY A 163 2.04 -27.82 -13.58
N GLN A 164 2.45 -26.83 -14.37
CA GLN A 164 3.80 -26.30 -14.39
C GLN A 164 4.01 -25.37 -13.21
N ASP A 165 5.22 -25.27 -12.65
CA ASP A 165 5.53 -24.42 -11.48
C ASP A 165 4.48 -24.55 -10.36
N PRO A 166 4.19 -25.75 -9.83
CA PRO A 166 3.05 -25.98 -8.95
C PRO A 166 3.09 -25.18 -7.66
N GLU A 167 4.28 -24.87 -7.13
CA GLU A 167 4.45 -24.06 -5.92
C GLU A 167 4.07 -22.59 -6.19
N TYR A 168 4.54 -22.03 -7.30
CA TYR A 168 4.22 -20.66 -7.69
C TYR A 168 2.71 -20.48 -7.90
N TRP A 169 2.11 -21.32 -8.73
CA TRP A 169 0.70 -21.19 -9.09
C TRP A 169 -0.26 -21.56 -7.93
N HIS A 170 0.19 -22.43 -7.02
CA HIS A 170 -0.56 -22.67 -5.78
C HIS A 170 -0.65 -21.40 -4.94
N GLN A 171 0.44 -20.68 -4.74
CA GLN A 171 0.43 -19.42 -3.97
C GLN A 171 -0.36 -18.30 -4.66
N VAL A 172 -0.29 -18.20 -6.00
CA VAL A 172 -1.17 -17.28 -6.77
C VAL A 172 -2.64 -17.61 -6.50
N ARG A 173 -3.03 -18.89 -6.61
CA ARG A 173 -4.40 -19.34 -6.34
C ARG A 173 -4.85 -18.97 -4.92
N LEU A 174 -4.00 -19.18 -3.93
CA LEU A 174 -4.33 -18.87 -2.53
C LEU A 174 -4.51 -17.35 -2.31
N ALA A 175 -3.69 -16.51 -2.95
CA ALA A 175 -3.86 -15.05 -2.88
C ALA A 175 -5.17 -14.60 -3.53
N LEU A 176 -5.51 -15.15 -4.69
CA LEU A 176 -6.80 -14.86 -5.36
C LEU A 176 -8.00 -15.36 -4.53
N LEU A 177 -7.89 -16.51 -3.86
CA LEU A 177 -8.93 -17.00 -2.95
C LEU A 177 -9.08 -16.13 -1.71
N GLN A 178 -7.98 -15.63 -1.15
CA GLN A 178 -8.01 -14.69 -0.02
C GLN A 178 -8.73 -13.39 -0.43
N LEU A 179 -8.41 -12.84 -1.60
CA LEU A 179 -9.09 -11.67 -2.13
C LEU A 179 -10.57 -11.96 -2.43
N LYS A 180 -10.90 -13.16 -2.94
CA LYS A 180 -12.28 -13.58 -3.15
C LYS A 180 -13.07 -13.67 -1.83
N GLY A 181 -12.48 -14.22 -0.79
CA GLY A 181 -13.10 -14.26 0.54
C GLY A 181 -13.39 -12.86 1.08
N LEU A 182 -12.46 -11.92 0.90
CA LEU A 182 -12.63 -10.52 1.27
C LEU A 182 -13.78 -9.87 0.51
N GLU A 183 -13.84 -10.04 -0.82
CA GLU A 183 -14.92 -9.53 -1.68
C GLU A 183 -16.28 -10.14 -1.31
N ASP A 184 -16.33 -11.45 -1.09
CA ASP A 184 -17.57 -12.16 -0.78
C ASP A 184 -18.12 -11.79 0.60
N SER A 185 -17.28 -11.65 1.61
CA SER A 185 -17.66 -11.19 2.94
C SER A 185 -18.29 -9.79 2.89
N TYR A 186 -17.66 -8.87 2.20
CA TYR A 186 -18.17 -7.50 2.01
C TYR A 186 -19.54 -7.49 1.30
N ASN A 187 -19.70 -8.38 0.31
CA ASN A 187 -20.95 -8.54 -0.43
C ASN A 187 -21.98 -9.49 0.25
N ARG A 188 -21.72 -9.93 1.49
CA ARG A 188 -22.58 -10.85 2.27
C ARG A 188 -22.76 -12.22 1.59
N ARG A 189 -21.77 -12.70 0.87
CA ARG A 189 -21.69 -14.03 0.28
C ARG A 189 -20.70 -14.86 1.08
N LEU A 190 -21.11 -16.03 1.56
CA LEU A 190 -20.28 -16.85 2.46
C LEU A 190 -20.11 -18.29 1.93
N ASP A 191 -20.35 -18.50 0.65
CA ASP A 191 -20.25 -19.82 0.02
C ASP A 191 -18.84 -20.01 -0.56
N PHE A 192 -18.10 -20.97 -0.01
CA PHE A 192 -16.77 -21.31 -0.47
C PHE A 192 -16.79 -21.80 -1.93
N PRO A 193 -16.02 -21.20 -2.84
CA PRO A 193 -15.97 -21.59 -4.24
C PRO A 193 -15.25 -22.95 -4.40
N ARG A 194 -16.00 -24.02 -4.76
CA ARG A 194 -15.46 -25.38 -4.93
C ARG A 194 -14.78 -25.61 -6.28
N GLY A 195 -14.80 -24.64 -7.18
CA GLY A 195 -14.25 -24.74 -8.53
C GLY A 195 -13.62 -23.44 -9.01
N ARG A 196 -13.94 -23.08 -10.24
CA ARG A 196 -13.61 -21.78 -10.80
C ARG A 196 -14.37 -20.67 -10.07
N PHE A 197 -13.71 -19.57 -9.89
CA PHE A 197 -14.32 -18.37 -9.30
C PHE A 197 -13.90 -17.13 -10.07
N THR A 198 -14.69 -16.07 -9.97
CA THR A 198 -14.40 -14.79 -10.62
C THR A 198 -14.24 -13.70 -9.59
N LEU A 199 -13.34 -12.77 -9.85
CA LEU A 199 -13.17 -11.51 -9.13
C LEU A 199 -13.76 -10.38 -9.97
N ALA A 200 -14.42 -9.41 -9.32
CA ALA A 200 -14.88 -8.22 -10.01
C ALA A 200 -13.68 -7.34 -10.40
N PRO A 201 -13.46 -6.99 -11.68
CA PRO A 201 -12.32 -6.18 -12.11
C PRO A 201 -12.25 -4.82 -11.40
N PHE A 202 -13.41 -4.21 -11.13
CA PHE A 202 -13.52 -2.91 -10.46
C PHE A 202 -14.08 -3.03 -9.03
N GLY A 203 -13.76 -4.11 -8.36
CA GLY A 203 -14.00 -4.33 -6.94
C GLY A 203 -12.69 -4.24 -6.13
N PHE A 204 -12.54 -5.12 -5.17
CA PHE A 204 -11.34 -5.18 -4.35
C PHE A 204 -10.05 -5.50 -5.11
N LEU A 205 -10.15 -6.08 -6.33
CA LEU A 205 -9.00 -6.26 -7.21
C LEU A 205 -8.36 -4.92 -7.56
N LEU A 206 -9.15 -3.86 -7.79
CA LEU A 206 -8.62 -2.53 -8.12
C LEU A 206 -7.76 -1.94 -7.00
N LEU A 207 -8.09 -2.22 -5.73
CA LEU A 207 -7.27 -1.82 -4.57
C LEU A 207 -5.91 -2.53 -4.51
N GLN A 208 -5.77 -3.67 -5.20
CA GLN A 208 -4.50 -4.40 -5.23
C GLN A 208 -3.54 -3.88 -6.33
N LEU A 209 -3.98 -3.01 -7.21
CA LEU A 209 -3.19 -2.65 -8.41
C LEU A 209 -2.19 -1.52 -8.19
N GLY A 210 -1.92 -1.11 -6.95
CA GLY A 210 -1.10 0.07 -6.65
C GLY A 210 0.24 0.11 -7.39
N GLY A 211 0.94 -1.02 -7.49
CA GLY A 211 2.23 -1.14 -8.17
C GLY A 211 2.16 -1.13 -9.71
N ASP A 212 1.05 -1.61 -10.30
CA ASP A 212 0.91 -1.72 -11.76
C ASP A 212 0.05 -0.61 -12.38
N LEU A 213 -0.77 0.08 -11.57
CA LEU A 213 -1.84 0.93 -12.09
C LEU A 213 -1.34 2.15 -12.86
N GLU A 214 -0.25 2.79 -12.41
CA GLU A 214 0.34 3.95 -13.09
C GLU A 214 0.84 3.60 -14.50
N ASP A 215 1.45 2.42 -14.64
CA ASP A 215 1.93 1.92 -15.94
C ASP A 215 0.75 1.54 -16.84
N LEU A 216 -0.29 0.89 -16.30
CA LEU A 216 -1.52 0.57 -17.01
C LEU A 216 -2.27 1.83 -17.46
N GLU A 217 -2.35 2.86 -16.63
CA GLU A 217 -2.94 4.16 -17.00
C GLU A 217 -2.26 4.77 -18.21
N SER A 218 -0.93 4.76 -18.21
CA SER A 218 -0.12 5.28 -19.29
C SER A 218 -0.23 4.44 -20.57
N ALA A 219 -0.16 3.12 -20.45
CA ALA A 219 -0.21 2.18 -21.57
C ALA A 219 -1.60 2.11 -22.23
N LEU A 220 -2.66 2.26 -21.44
CA LEU A 220 -4.05 2.21 -21.91
C LEU A 220 -4.62 3.60 -22.27
N ASN A 221 -3.76 4.64 -22.31
CA ASN A 221 -4.10 6.02 -22.71
C ASN A 221 -5.19 6.65 -21.83
N ARG A 222 -5.02 6.67 -20.53
CA ARG A 222 -5.90 7.42 -19.64
C ARG A 222 -5.70 8.93 -19.83
N SER A 223 -6.66 9.59 -20.45
CA SER A 223 -6.55 10.99 -20.88
C SER A 223 -6.62 12.03 -19.74
N SER A 224 -7.08 11.67 -18.55
CA SER A 224 -7.45 12.65 -17.51
C SER A 224 -6.49 12.76 -16.32
N LEU A 225 -5.52 11.85 -16.17
CA LEU A 225 -4.53 11.88 -15.09
C LEU A 225 -3.20 11.37 -15.65
N GLN A 226 -2.44 12.26 -16.25
CA GLN A 226 -1.04 11.98 -16.51
C GLN A 226 -0.35 11.84 -15.15
N ARG A 227 0.46 10.79 -15.02
CA ARG A 227 1.41 10.64 -13.92
C ARG A 227 2.09 11.98 -13.65
N VAL A 228 2.15 12.38 -12.41
CA VAL A 228 2.82 13.63 -12.01
C VAL A 228 4.34 13.42 -12.19
N LEU A 229 4.87 13.94 -13.29
CA LEU A 229 6.30 13.82 -13.60
C LEU A 229 7.17 14.28 -12.43
N GLY A 230 8.07 13.41 -12.00
CA GLY A 230 8.97 13.62 -10.87
C GLY A 230 8.33 13.35 -9.50
N SER A 231 7.07 12.90 -9.44
CA SER A 231 6.47 12.51 -8.14
C SER A 231 7.29 11.37 -7.52
N GLY A 232 7.78 11.59 -6.32
CA GLY A 232 8.32 10.53 -5.46
C GLY A 232 7.18 9.72 -4.86
N SER A 233 7.45 8.45 -4.55
CA SER A 233 6.50 7.56 -3.87
C SER A 233 7.05 7.06 -2.54
N CYS A 234 8.37 7.04 -2.35
CA CYS A 234 8.98 6.50 -1.14
C CYS A 234 10.39 7.02 -0.93
N SER A 235 10.86 6.95 0.32
CA SER A 235 12.28 7.02 0.69
C SER A 235 12.63 5.80 1.54
N ALA A 236 13.72 5.10 1.22
CA ALA A 236 14.16 3.93 1.97
C ALA A 236 15.64 4.02 2.34
N LEU A 237 15.98 3.53 3.52
CA LEU A 237 17.35 3.50 4.03
C LEU A 237 17.64 2.19 4.76
N VAL A 238 18.66 1.50 4.30
CA VAL A 238 19.32 0.40 5.02
C VAL A 238 20.61 0.96 5.64
N LYS A 239 20.73 0.90 6.96
CA LYS A 239 21.85 1.50 7.69
C LYS A 239 22.53 0.47 8.59
N LEU A 240 23.79 0.19 8.30
CA LEU A 240 24.67 -0.59 9.17
C LEU A 240 25.25 0.34 10.24
N LEU A 241 24.96 0.07 11.50
CA LEU A 241 25.47 0.88 12.60
C LEU A 241 26.97 0.70 12.82
N PRO A 242 27.70 1.73 13.30
CA PRO A 242 29.13 1.65 13.54
C PRO A 242 29.54 0.43 14.38
N GLY A 243 30.57 -0.28 13.95
CA GLY A 243 31.02 -1.52 14.59
C GLY A 243 30.11 -2.72 14.29
N ASN A 244 29.28 -2.66 13.27
CA ASN A 244 28.35 -3.72 12.87
C ASN A 244 27.41 -4.17 14.02
N ARG A 245 27.03 -3.24 14.89
CA ARG A 245 26.25 -3.54 16.10
C ARG A 245 24.81 -3.91 15.81
N ASP A 246 24.24 -3.32 14.77
CA ASP A 246 22.87 -3.61 14.29
C ASP A 246 22.71 -3.15 12.84
N LEU A 247 21.70 -3.69 12.16
CA LEU A 247 21.28 -3.27 10.84
C LEU A 247 19.87 -2.70 10.94
N LEU A 248 19.74 -1.42 10.67
CA LEU A 248 18.43 -0.74 10.62
C LEU A 248 17.90 -0.71 9.19
N VAL A 249 16.62 -1.00 9.04
CA VAL A 249 15.89 -0.96 7.75
C VAL A 249 14.67 -0.08 7.93
N ALA A 250 14.59 1.01 7.18
CA ALA A 250 13.52 1.99 7.30
C ALA A 250 12.93 2.39 5.95
N HIS A 251 11.66 2.73 5.98
CA HIS A 251 10.87 3.12 4.82
C HIS A 251 9.91 4.24 5.19
N ASP A 252 9.79 5.24 4.32
CA ASP A 252 8.83 6.34 4.39
C ASP A 252 7.99 6.29 3.10
N THR A 253 6.71 5.97 3.23
CA THR A 253 5.78 5.95 2.10
C THR A 253 5.34 7.38 1.77
N TRP A 254 5.46 7.77 0.50
CA TRP A 254 4.85 8.99 -0.01
C TRP A 254 3.62 8.64 -0.84
N ASN A 255 2.53 9.29 -0.53
CA ASN A 255 1.27 9.07 -1.23
C ASN A 255 0.36 10.32 -1.14
N SER A 256 -0.78 10.27 -1.81
CA SER A 256 -1.84 11.25 -1.59
C SER A 256 -2.35 11.14 -0.14
N TYR A 257 -2.62 12.28 0.50
CA TYR A 257 -3.08 12.29 1.90
C TYR A 257 -4.45 11.64 2.11
N GLN A 258 -5.22 11.45 1.04
CA GLN A 258 -6.48 10.69 1.09
C GLN A 258 -6.28 9.21 1.45
N SER A 259 -5.06 8.68 1.28
CA SER A 259 -4.72 7.28 1.60
C SER A 259 -4.26 7.04 3.04
N MET A 260 -4.34 8.03 3.93
CA MET A 260 -3.79 7.93 5.29
C MET A 260 -4.61 7.09 6.27
N LEU A 261 -5.67 6.38 5.85
CA LEU A 261 -6.22 5.28 6.65
C LEU A 261 -5.27 4.08 6.54
N ARG A 262 -4.44 3.88 7.57
CA ARG A 262 -3.33 2.92 7.51
C ARG A 262 -3.48 1.82 8.55
N LEU A 263 -3.03 0.61 8.16
CA LEU A 263 -2.97 -0.54 9.06
C LEU A 263 -1.55 -1.11 9.11
N ILE A 264 -1.16 -1.59 10.29
CA ILE A 264 -0.10 -2.59 10.40
C ILE A 264 -0.80 -3.95 10.53
N LYS A 265 -0.47 -4.87 9.64
CA LYS A 265 -1.07 -6.20 9.56
C LYS A 265 -0.08 -7.27 9.95
N LYS A 266 -0.56 -8.26 10.70
CA LYS A 266 0.14 -9.52 10.94
C LYS A 266 -0.69 -10.65 10.40
N TYR A 267 -0.17 -11.34 9.40
CA TYR A 267 -0.76 -12.56 8.88
C TYR A 267 0.01 -13.77 9.41
N THR A 268 -0.72 -14.75 9.94
CA THR A 268 -0.20 -16.08 10.28
C THR A 268 -0.94 -17.10 9.43
N LEU A 269 -0.37 -17.44 8.30
CA LEU A 269 -0.97 -18.27 7.25
C LEU A 269 -0.08 -19.49 6.99
N PRO A 270 -0.26 -20.60 7.74
CA PRO A 270 0.60 -21.78 7.65
C PRO A 270 0.30 -22.62 6.40
N PHE A 271 0.27 -21.98 5.24
CA PHE A 271 0.07 -22.64 3.96
C PHE A 271 1.23 -23.58 3.61
N ARG A 272 0.98 -24.57 2.77
CA ARG A 272 2.01 -25.39 2.18
C ARG A 272 2.53 -24.74 0.91
N ALA A 273 3.78 -25.02 0.52
CA ALA A 273 4.34 -24.55 -0.73
C ALA A 273 3.49 -25.01 -1.93
N SER A 274 3.08 -26.28 -1.91
CA SER A 274 2.04 -26.87 -2.76
C SER A 274 1.47 -28.13 -2.10
N ALA A 275 0.51 -28.79 -2.73
CA ALA A 275 -0.08 -30.02 -2.22
C ALA A 275 0.99 -31.08 -1.86
N GLY A 276 0.97 -31.58 -0.62
CA GLY A 276 1.93 -32.57 -0.13
C GLY A 276 3.34 -32.06 0.19
N LYS A 277 3.62 -30.76 0.00
CA LYS A 277 4.90 -30.12 0.36
C LYS A 277 4.92 -29.58 1.80
N SER A 278 6.09 -29.12 2.24
CA SER A 278 6.28 -28.44 3.50
C SER A 278 5.56 -27.10 3.57
N GLN A 279 5.42 -26.57 4.76
CA GLN A 279 4.93 -25.21 4.99
C GLN A 279 5.86 -24.17 4.33
N ILE A 280 5.26 -23.09 3.83
CA ILE A 280 6.00 -21.96 3.26
C ILE A 280 6.89 -21.29 4.32
N PRO A 281 8.09 -20.80 3.96
CA PRO A 281 8.98 -20.11 4.88
C PRO A 281 8.39 -18.79 5.39
N GLY A 282 7.73 -18.02 4.53
CA GLY A 282 7.06 -16.76 4.85
C GLY A 282 5.63 -16.92 5.36
N SER A 283 5.40 -17.87 6.28
CA SER A 283 4.06 -18.15 6.83
C SER A 283 3.56 -17.10 7.83
N ILE A 284 4.46 -16.33 8.44
CA ILE A 284 4.14 -15.15 9.25
C ILE A 284 4.71 -13.94 8.53
N GLN A 285 3.88 -12.93 8.34
CA GLN A 285 4.24 -11.69 7.68
C GLN A 285 3.67 -10.51 8.47
N VAL A 286 4.52 -9.53 8.79
CA VAL A 286 4.10 -8.26 9.36
C VAL A 286 4.43 -7.16 8.37
N PHE A 287 3.45 -6.32 8.06
CA PHE A 287 3.59 -5.32 7.01
C PHE A 287 2.64 -4.12 7.19
N SER A 288 3.04 -2.97 6.67
CA SER A 288 2.17 -1.81 6.54
C SER A 288 1.22 -1.97 5.33
N SER A 289 -0.03 -1.53 5.45
CA SER A 289 -1.04 -1.75 4.42
C SER A 289 -2.20 -0.75 4.51
N TYR A 290 -3.21 -1.01 3.70
CA TYR A 290 -4.45 -0.24 3.60
C TYR A 290 -5.67 -1.13 3.83
N PRO A 291 -6.84 -0.55 4.19
CA PRO A 291 -8.09 -1.30 4.27
C PRO A 291 -8.47 -1.90 2.90
N GLY A 292 -8.79 -3.19 2.89
CA GLY A 292 -9.19 -3.89 1.66
C GLY A 292 -8.04 -4.34 0.74
N THR A 293 -6.78 -4.08 1.13
CA THR A 293 -5.58 -4.48 0.41
C THR A 293 -4.92 -5.63 1.15
N ILE A 294 -4.70 -6.79 0.50
CA ILE A 294 -4.18 -8.01 1.15
C ILE A 294 -2.65 -8.16 1.08
N PHE A 295 -1.95 -7.12 0.65
CA PHE A 295 -0.50 -7.02 0.59
C PHE A 295 -0.06 -5.64 1.11
N SER A 296 1.23 -5.31 1.09
CA SER A 296 1.69 -4.04 1.65
C SER A 296 1.26 -2.84 0.80
N ALA A 297 1.35 -2.90 -0.50
CA ALA A 297 1.22 -1.76 -1.42
C ALA A 297 2.23 -0.61 -1.19
N ASP A 298 2.94 -0.64 -0.05
CA ASP A 298 4.11 0.19 0.27
C ASP A 298 5.39 -0.62 0.21
N ASP A 299 5.23 -1.94 0.09
CA ASP A 299 6.28 -2.95 0.12
C ASP A 299 7.27 -2.77 1.28
N PHE A 300 6.72 -2.85 2.49
CA PHE A 300 7.49 -2.98 3.72
C PHE A 300 6.98 -4.18 4.51
N TYR A 301 7.81 -5.24 4.57
CA TYR A 301 7.47 -6.51 5.22
C TYR A 301 8.59 -6.99 6.14
N ILE A 302 8.19 -7.63 7.25
CA ILE A 302 9.02 -8.48 8.09
C ILE A 302 8.48 -9.89 8.00
N LEU A 303 9.31 -10.85 7.56
CA LEU A 303 8.90 -12.20 7.20
C LEU A 303 9.47 -13.24 8.17
N SER A 304 8.72 -14.32 8.43
CA SER A 304 9.22 -15.46 9.24
C SER A 304 10.39 -16.22 8.60
N SER A 305 10.66 -15.99 7.32
CA SER A 305 11.89 -16.45 6.66
C SER A 305 13.16 -15.71 7.11
N GLY A 306 13.02 -14.66 7.94
CA GLY A 306 14.12 -13.79 8.36
C GLY A 306 14.43 -12.67 7.37
N LEU A 307 13.65 -12.51 6.32
CA LEU A 307 13.79 -11.44 5.35
C LEU A 307 13.00 -10.19 5.78
N VAL A 308 13.55 -9.03 5.45
CA VAL A 308 12.83 -7.75 5.38
C VAL A 308 12.79 -7.34 3.92
N THR A 309 11.60 -7.12 3.38
CA THR A 309 11.43 -6.68 1.99
C THR A 309 10.84 -5.28 1.95
N LEU A 310 11.36 -4.42 1.09
CA LEU A 310 10.90 -3.05 0.89
C LEU A 310 11.19 -2.60 -0.54
N GLU A 311 10.44 -1.60 -1.02
CA GLU A 311 10.64 -1.04 -2.35
C GLU A 311 10.63 0.49 -2.33
N THR A 312 11.05 1.11 -3.44
CA THR A 312 10.74 2.49 -3.80
C THR A 312 10.41 2.54 -5.28
N THR A 313 9.21 2.91 -5.62
CA THR A 313 8.66 2.82 -6.97
C THR A 313 9.51 3.56 -8.00
N ILE A 314 9.89 2.88 -9.06
CA ILE A 314 10.59 3.43 -10.22
C ILE A 314 9.58 3.64 -11.35
N GLY A 315 9.37 4.89 -11.73
CA GLY A 315 8.46 5.19 -12.81
C GLY A 315 9.09 4.98 -14.20
N ASN A 316 8.30 4.43 -15.11
CA ASN A 316 8.67 4.32 -16.50
C ASN A 316 8.18 5.54 -17.30
N ASN A 317 9.12 6.27 -17.92
CA ASN A 317 8.87 7.43 -18.78
C ASN A 317 9.11 7.12 -20.26
N ASN A 318 9.37 5.86 -20.61
CA ASN A 318 9.65 5.43 -21.98
C ASN A 318 8.44 4.67 -22.56
N PRO A 319 7.61 5.32 -23.40
CA PRO A 319 6.41 4.70 -23.95
C PRO A 319 6.70 3.50 -24.86
N ALA A 320 7.92 3.37 -25.39
CA ALA A 320 8.30 2.20 -26.19
C ALA A 320 8.33 0.89 -25.39
N ARG A 321 8.27 0.97 -24.06
CA ARG A 321 8.22 -0.20 -23.17
C ARG A 321 6.81 -0.74 -22.97
N TRP A 322 5.75 0.00 -23.27
CA TRP A 322 4.37 -0.46 -23.11
C TRP A 322 4.03 -1.69 -23.93
N LYS A 323 4.80 -1.98 -24.98
CA LYS A 323 4.67 -3.23 -25.76
C LYS A 323 4.92 -4.52 -24.96
N TYR A 324 5.54 -4.43 -23.79
CA TYR A 324 5.79 -5.56 -22.90
C TYR A 324 4.67 -5.79 -21.87
N LEU A 325 3.71 -4.88 -21.79
CA LEU A 325 2.52 -5.06 -20.96
C LEU A 325 1.54 -6.00 -21.67
N ASP A 326 1.64 -7.29 -21.36
CA ASP A 326 0.81 -8.34 -21.93
C ASP A 326 0.00 -9.02 -20.82
N PRO A 327 -1.35 -8.94 -20.85
CA PRO A 327 -2.18 -9.58 -19.84
C PRO A 327 -2.09 -11.12 -19.87
N ARG A 328 -1.64 -11.71 -20.98
CA ARG A 328 -1.55 -13.18 -21.15
C ARG A 328 -0.16 -13.74 -20.95
N GLY A 329 0.76 -12.99 -20.44
CA GLY A 329 2.15 -13.39 -20.19
C GLY A 329 2.69 -12.94 -18.85
N SER A 330 1.89 -12.22 -18.05
CA SER A 330 2.35 -11.56 -16.83
C SER A 330 1.47 -11.85 -15.62
N VAL A 331 2.09 -11.85 -14.46
CA VAL A 331 1.44 -11.81 -13.14
C VAL A 331 1.68 -10.42 -12.57
N LEU A 332 0.62 -9.75 -12.15
CA LEU A 332 0.68 -8.41 -11.61
C LEU A 332 1.55 -8.33 -10.35
N GLU A 333 2.14 -7.17 -10.10
CA GLU A 333 3.17 -6.96 -9.08
C GLU A 333 2.73 -7.48 -7.70
N TRP A 334 1.52 -7.13 -7.23
CA TRP A 334 1.01 -7.53 -5.93
C TRP A 334 1.01 -9.05 -5.69
N LEU A 335 0.69 -9.85 -6.73
CA LEU A 335 0.74 -11.30 -6.65
C LEU A 335 2.18 -11.82 -6.63
N ARG A 336 3.06 -11.26 -7.46
CA ARG A 336 4.47 -11.65 -7.49
C ARG A 336 5.15 -11.36 -6.16
N ASN A 337 4.82 -10.22 -5.53
CA ASN A 337 5.29 -9.83 -4.20
C ASN A 337 4.82 -10.85 -3.14
N ILE A 338 3.52 -11.16 -3.08
CA ILE A 338 2.97 -12.16 -2.15
C ILE A 338 3.64 -13.52 -2.34
N VAL A 339 3.80 -13.97 -3.59
CA VAL A 339 4.39 -15.29 -3.88
C VAL A 339 5.85 -15.35 -3.49
N ALA A 340 6.63 -14.32 -3.81
CA ALA A 340 8.05 -14.24 -3.43
C ALA A 340 8.23 -14.21 -1.90
N ASN A 341 7.44 -13.39 -1.20
CA ASN A 341 7.45 -13.31 0.27
C ASN A 341 7.09 -14.64 0.94
N ARG A 342 6.18 -15.42 0.35
CA ARG A 342 5.76 -16.73 0.87
C ARG A 342 6.81 -17.81 0.65
N LEU A 343 7.46 -17.85 -0.52
CA LEU A 343 8.29 -18.98 -0.95
C LEU A 343 9.78 -18.81 -0.66
N ALA A 344 10.30 -17.58 -0.59
CA ALA A 344 11.74 -17.35 -0.53
C ALA A 344 12.31 -17.47 0.90
N ARG A 345 13.55 -17.99 0.99
CA ARG A 345 14.37 -18.05 2.21
C ARG A 345 15.58 -17.12 2.16
N SER A 346 15.87 -16.55 1.01
CA SER A 346 17.01 -15.66 0.80
C SER A 346 16.68 -14.59 -0.25
N GLY A 347 17.49 -13.52 -0.30
CA GLY A 347 17.36 -12.46 -1.30
C GLY A 347 17.42 -12.98 -2.75
N PRO A 348 18.41 -13.82 -3.13
CA PRO A 348 18.46 -14.42 -4.47
C PRO A 348 17.26 -15.31 -4.81
N GLU A 349 16.74 -16.09 -3.85
CA GLU A 349 15.50 -16.87 -4.06
C GLU A 349 14.31 -15.92 -4.27
N TRP A 350 14.21 -14.85 -3.46
CA TRP A 350 13.15 -13.87 -3.59
C TRP A 350 13.17 -13.21 -4.98
N ALA A 351 14.32 -12.73 -5.42
CA ALA A 351 14.51 -12.14 -6.74
C ALA A 351 14.18 -13.14 -7.87
N THR A 352 14.58 -14.42 -7.72
CA THR A 352 14.26 -15.48 -8.68
C THR A 352 12.78 -15.74 -8.80
N VAL A 353 12.03 -15.75 -7.69
CA VAL A 353 10.57 -15.92 -7.71
C VAL A 353 9.88 -14.66 -8.25
N PHE A 354 10.28 -13.49 -7.78
CA PHE A 354 9.66 -12.21 -8.13
C PHE A 354 9.78 -11.85 -9.61
N ARG A 355 10.90 -12.21 -10.27
CA ARG A 355 11.10 -11.92 -11.71
C ARG A 355 10.23 -12.74 -12.64
N ARG A 356 9.63 -13.87 -12.16
CA ARG A 356 8.77 -14.71 -12.98
C ARG A 356 7.53 -13.95 -13.41
N PHE A 357 7.18 -14.09 -14.69
CA PHE A 357 5.97 -13.47 -15.26
C PHE A 357 5.87 -11.95 -14.98
N ASN A 358 6.99 -11.24 -15.12
CA ASN A 358 7.07 -9.80 -14.80
C ASN A 358 6.00 -8.99 -15.55
N SER A 359 5.22 -8.19 -14.82
CA SER A 359 4.13 -7.35 -15.34
C SER A 359 4.59 -5.99 -15.87
N GLY A 360 5.83 -5.58 -15.56
CA GLY A 360 6.37 -4.30 -15.94
C GLY A 360 6.97 -4.24 -17.34
N THR A 361 8.00 -3.42 -17.51
CA THR A 361 8.65 -3.15 -18.81
C THR A 361 9.61 -4.24 -19.28
N GLY A 362 9.60 -5.40 -18.65
CA GLY A 362 10.36 -6.60 -19.07
C GLY A 362 11.82 -6.63 -18.61
N LEU A 363 12.29 -5.67 -17.82
CA LEU A 363 13.68 -5.60 -17.35
C LEU A 363 13.75 -5.75 -15.84
N VAL A 364 14.48 -6.78 -15.37
CA VAL A 364 14.78 -7.01 -13.95
C VAL A 364 16.27 -7.26 -13.78
N VAL A 365 16.94 -6.44 -12.98
CA VAL A 365 18.36 -6.55 -12.65
C VAL A 365 18.51 -6.81 -11.16
N GLU A 366 19.46 -7.67 -10.81
CA GLU A 366 19.74 -8.10 -9.44
C GLU A 366 21.21 -7.90 -9.11
N ALA A 367 21.51 -7.40 -7.90
CA ALA A 367 22.87 -7.33 -7.36
C ALA A 367 22.88 -7.60 -5.86
N ASP A 368 23.93 -8.28 -5.40
CA ASP A 368 24.27 -8.35 -3.98
C ASP A 368 25.08 -7.10 -3.61
N LEU A 369 24.57 -6.31 -2.68
CA LEU A 369 25.17 -5.07 -2.23
C LEU A 369 25.81 -5.18 -0.84
N THR A 370 26.00 -6.40 -0.34
CA THR A 370 26.53 -6.66 1.01
C THR A 370 27.90 -6.00 1.23
N GLU A 371 28.83 -6.20 0.30
CA GLU A 371 30.17 -5.58 0.39
C GLU A 371 30.11 -4.06 0.34
N LEU A 372 29.25 -3.50 -0.51
CA LEU A 372 29.05 -2.05 -0.60
C LEU A 372 28.49 -1.49 0.71
N LEU A 373 27.56 -2.22 1.34
CA LEU A 373 26.98 -1.84 2.63
C LEU A 373 28.06 -1.84 3.74
N TYR A 374 28.95 -2.83 3.78
CA TYR A 374 30.07 -2.84 4.71
C TYR A 374 31.05 -1.68 4.50
N GLN A 375 31.31 -1.31 3.24
CA GLN A 375 32.24 -0.23 2.90
C GLN A 375 31.65 1.17 3.20
N GLN A 376 30.38 1.39 2.87
CA GLN A 376 29.73 2.70 2.95
C GLN A 376 28.91 2.90 4.22
N GLY A 377 28.53 1.80 4.90
CA GLY A 377 27.69 1.81 6.09
C GLY A 377 26.21 2.08 5.83
N TYR A 378 25.79 2.27 4.59
CA TYR A 378 24.39 2.49 4.24
C TYR A 378 24.07 2.18 2.77
N TRP A 379 22.81 1.94 2.51
CA TRP A 379 22.19 1.91 1.19
C TRP A 379 20.88 2.67 1.21
N ALA A 380 20.64 3.54 0.23
CA ALA A 380 19.42 4.34 0.15
C ALA A 380 18.72 4.18 -1.21
N SER A 381 17.40 4.23 -1.21
CA SER A 381 16.58 4.23 -2.42
C SER A 381 15.53 5.35 -2.37
N TYR A 382 15.27 6.01 -3.50
CA TYR A 382 14.49 7.25 -3.58
C TYR A 382 13.86 7.47 -4.97
N ASN A 383 13.31 6.42 -5.58
CA ASN A 383 12.56 6.44 -6.86
C ASN A 383 13.40 6.77 -8.11
N VAL A 384 14.72 6.65 -8.02
CA VAL A 384 15.63 6.80 -9.18
C VAL A 384 16.37 5.48 -9.39
N PRO A 385 16.38 4.90 -10.61
CA PRO A 385 17.06 3.63 -10.86
C PRO A 385 18.55 3.71 -10.54
N TYR A 386 19.04 2.74 -9.77
CA TYR A 386 20.45 2.54 -9.50
C TYR A 386 21.21 1.95 -10.69
N PHE A 387 20.62 0.92 -11.33
CA PHE A 387 21.24 0.25 -12.46
C PHE A 387 21.11 1.10 -13.72
N GLU A 388 22.24 1.32 -14.41
CA GLU A 388 22.30 2.14 -15.63
C GLU A 388 21.36 1.60 -16.72
N GLU A 389 21.25 0.28 -16.85
CA GLU A 389 20.33 -0.36 -17.80
C GLU A 389 18.87 0.04 -17.54
N ILE A 390 18.45 0.00 -16.27
CA ILE A 390 17.09 0.40 -15.88
C ILE A 390 16.91 1.89 -16.04
N PHE A 391 17.92 2.68 -15.66
CA PHE A 391 17.90 4.15 -15.79
C PHE A 391 17.67 4.57 -17.25
N ASN A 392 18.40 3.98 -18.17
CA ASN A 392 18.28 4.27 -19.61
C ASN A 392 16.97 3.71 -20.18
N ALA A 393 16.61 2.48 -19.83
CA ALA A 393 15.39 1.81 -20.32
C ALA A 393 14.11 2.54 -19.90
N SER A 394 14.06 3.09 -18.67
CA SER A 394 12.90 3.81 -18.13
C SER A 394 12.80 5.27 -18.59
N GLY A 395 13.72 5.75 -19.45
CA GLY A 395 13.67 7.10 -20.03
C GLY A 395 14.20 8.20 -19.12
N ASN A 396 14.90 7.88 -18.01
CA ASN A 396 15.44 8.88 -17.09
C ASN A 396 16.53 9.75 -17.73
N LEU A 397 17.28 9.22 -18.69
CA LEU A 397 18.31 9.99 -19.40
C LEU A 397 17.73 11.22 -20.12
N GLU A 398 16.54 11.10 -20.72
CA GLU A 398 15.85 12.23 -21.34
C GLU A 398 15.37 13.25 -20.31
N LEU A 399 14.97 12.81 -19.13
CA LEU A 399 14.59 13.70 -18.03
C LEU A 399 15.82 14.48 -17.51
N VAL A 400 16.97 13.84 -17.42
CA VAL A 400 18.24 14.52 -17.06
C VAL A 400 18.61 15.57 -18.10
N ARG A 401 18.50 15.25 -19.39
CA ARG A 401 18.75 16.22 -20.47
C ARG A 401 17.83 17.44 -20.39
N LYS A 402 16.59 17.23 -20.01
CA LYS A 402 15.56 18.29 -19.96
C LYS A 402 15.56 19.09 -18.66
N TYR A 403 15.73 18.42 -17.51
CA TYR A 403 15.52 19.01 -16.18
C TYR A 403 16.78 18.99 -15.30
N GLY A 404 17.86 18.34 -15.74
CA GLY A 404 19.15 18.34 -15.06
C GLY A 404 19.26 17.34 -13.90
N ASP A 405 20.12 17.67 -12.96
CA ASP A 405 20.64 16.82 -11.89
C ASP A 405 19.58 16.24 -10.94
N TRP A 406 18.41 16.84 -10.87
CA TRP A 406 17.32 16.35 -10.02
C TRP A 406 16.88 14.93 -10.37
N PHE A 407 17.00 14.54 -11.64
CA PHE A 407 16.64 13.20 -12.11
C PHE A 407 17.81 12.22 -12.14
N THR A 408 18.99 12.60 -11.66
CA THR A 408 20.14 11.69 -11.56
C THR A 408 20.12 10.90 -10.25
N TYR A 409 20.72 9.70 -10.25
CA TYR A 409 20.81 8.89 -9.05
C TYR A 409 21.64 9.57 -7.94
N ASP A 410 22.81 10.13 -8.29
CA ASP A 410 23.76 10.66 -7.29
C ASP A 410 23.47 12.09 -6.81
N LYS A 411 22.82 12.91 -7.65
CA LYS A 411 22.62 14.34 -7.39
C LYS A 411 21.18 14.71 -7.08
N ASN A 412 20.28 13.72 -7.06
CA ASN A 412 18.93 13.94 -6.53
C ASN A 412 19.00 14.53 -5.12
N PRO A 413 18.16 15.49 -4.73
CA PRO A 413 18.18 16.08 -3.39
C PRO A 413 18.17 15.05 -2.26
N ARG A 414 17.33 14.01 -2.36
CA ARG A 414 17.27 12.93 -1.35
C ARG A 414 18.57 12.13 -1.29
N ALA A 415 19.19 11.84 -2.44
CA ALA A 415 20.49 11.16 -2.48
C ALA A 415 21.56 11.92 -1.69
N GLN A 416 21.62 13.24 -1.89
CA GLN A 416 22.57 14.11 -1.23
C GLN A 416 22.28 14.26 0.27
N ILE A 417 20.99 14.38 0.66
CA ILE A 417 20.58 14.44 2.06
C ILE A 417 20.91 13.12 2.77
N PHE A 418 20.60 11.96 2.18
CA PHE A 418 20.99 10.66 2.75
C PHE A 418 22.50 10.52 2.90
N ARG A 419 23.27 10.86 1.86
CA ARG A 419 24.75 10.79 1.89
C ARG A 419 25.32 11.63 3.03
N ARG A 420 24.82 12.83 3.24
CA ARG A 420 25.24 13.74 4.31
C ARG A 420 24.79 13.25 5.68
N ASN A 421 23.51 12.90 5.84
CA ASN A 421 22.89 12.73 7.14
C ASN A 421 22.93 11.29 7.67
N GLN A 422 23.18 10.28 6.83
CA GLN A 422 23.31 8.89 7.30
C GLN A 422 24.41 8.71 8.34
N THR A 423 25.42 9.59 8.36
CA THR A 423 26.50 9.59 9.37
C THR A 423 26.00 9.98 10.76
N LEU A 424 24.85 10.64 10.87
CA LEU A 424 24.21 11.02 12.13
C LEU A 424 23.36 9.88 12.71
N VAL A 425 23.17 8.79 11.97
CA VAL A 425 22.40 7.63 12.41
C VAL A 425 23.30 6.67 13.19
N HIS A 426 23.05 6.56 14.48
CA HIS A 426 23.80 5.69 15.41
C HIS A 426 22.90 4.83 16.31
N ASP A 427 21.59 5.04 16.24
CA ASP A 427 20.55 4.29 16.96
C ASP A 427 19.18 4.40 16.23
N LEU A 428 18.17 3.75 16.80
CA LEU A 428 16.82 3.75 16.26
C LEU A 428 16.19 5.15 16.21
N ASP A 429 16.38 5.96 17.26
CA ASP A 429 15.79 7.28 17.36
C ASP A 429 16.38 8.26 16.33
N SER A 430 17.69 8.20 16.08
CA SER A 430 18.33 8.99 15.04
C SER A 430 17.93 8.54 13.64
N MET A 431 17.63 7.24 13.42
CA MET A 431 17.05 6.74 12.17
C MET A 431 15.65 7.30 11.94
N ILE A 432 14.79 7.28 12.97
CA ILE A 432 13.44 7.83 12.91
C ILE A 432 13.49 9.33 12.56
N ARG A 433 14.34 10.10 13.22
CA ARG A 433 14.52 11.53 12.92
C ARG A 433 14.94 11.77 11.47
N LEU A 434 15.90 11.01 10.96
CA LEU A 434 16.33 11.16 9.57
C LEU A 434 15.20 10.84 8.59
N MET A 435 14.53 9.70 8.77
CA MET A 435 13.47 9.27 7.85
C MET A 435 12.26 10.21 7.85
N ARG A 436 12.01 10.92 8.96
CA ARG A 436 10.93 11.91 9.06
C ARG A 436 11.38 13.35 8.76
N SER A 437 12.65 13.56 8.41
CA SER A 437 13.18 14.92 8.27
C SER A 437 12.63 15.67 7.05
N ASN A 438 12.22 16.92 7.28
CA ASN A 438 11.88 17.90 6.24
C ASN A 438 12.20 19.33 6.70
N ASN A 439 13.47 19.69 6.66
CA ASN A 439 13.89 21.05 6.99
C ASN A 439 14.09 21.91 5.73
N TYR A 440 13.11 21.88 4.80
CA TYR A 440 13.26 22.46 3.46
C TYR A 440 13.58 23.95 3.43
N LEU A 441 13.11 24.70 4.42
CA LEU A 441 13.34 26.14 4.49
C LEU A 441 14.80 26.48 4.80
N GLN A 442 15.49 25.62 5.56
CA GLN A 442 16.86 25.86 6.02
C GLN A 442 17.91 25.03 5.27
N ASP A 443 17.52 23.87 4.74
CA ASP A 443 18.45 22.96 4.08
C ASP A 443 18.79 23.45 2.65
N PRO A 444 20.06 23.78 2.37
CA PRO A 444 20.46 24.20 1.03
C PRO A 444 20.26 23.09 -0.03
N LEU A 445 20.22 21.81 0.36
CA LEU A 445 19.96 20.69 -0.55
C LEU A 445 18.48 20.59 -0.96
N SER A 446 17.57 21.23 -0.23
CA SER A 446 16.15 21.32 -0.57
C SER A 446 15.85 22.41 -1.61
N ARG A 447 16.85 23.18 -2.02
CA ARG A 447 16.68 24.21 -3.05
C ARG A 447 16.47 23.60 -4.43
N CYS A 448 15.53 24.15 -5.15
CA CYS A 448 15.22 23.77 -6.51
C CYS A 448 15.76 24.84 -7.49
N ARG A 449 16.57 24.40 -8.43
CA ARG A 449 17.00 25.29 -9.52
C ARG A 449 15.82 25.57 -10.47
N GLY A 450 15.51 26.85 -10.66
CA GLY A 450 14.39 27.28 -11.51
C GLY A 450 13.04 27.29 -10.81
N CYS A 451 13.01 27.13 -9.48
CA CYS A 451 11.84 27.40 -8.67
C CYS A 451 11.85 28.86 -8.14
N ASP A 452 10.64 29.39 -7.96
CA ASP A 452 10.41 30.63 -7.22
C ASP A 452 9.16 30.42 -6.32
N PRO A 453 9.33 30.42 -4.98
CA PRO A 453 10.59 30.49 -4.22
C PRO A 453 11.49 29.26 -4.43
N PRO A 454 12.81 29.40 -4.17
CA PRO A 454 13.77 28.33 -4.47
C PRO A 454 13.71 27.14 -3.48
N GLN A 455 13.21 27.32 -2.26
CA GLN A 455 13.04 26.22 -1.30
C GLN A 455 11.82 25.40 -1.68
N ASN A 456 11.93 24.07 -1.60
CA ASN A 456 10.87 23.16 -2.02
C ASN A 456 10.71 22.00 -1.04
N ALA A 457 9.51 21.83 -0.50
CA ALA A 457 9.21 20.83 0.51
C ALA A 457 9.08 19.40 -0.04
N GLU A 458 9.13 19.20 -1.36
CA GLU A 458 9.31 17.90 -2.01
C GLU A 458 10.76 17.41 -1.91
N ASN A 459 11.74 18.33 -1.80
CA ASN A 459 13.17 18.02 -1.76
C ASN A 459 13.63 17.69 -0.33
N ALA A 460 13.07 16.66 0.26
CA ALA A 460 13.34 16.20 1.62
C ALA A 460 13.23 14.67 1.68
N ILE A 461 13.58 14.07 2.82
CA ILE A 461 13.44 12.61 3.02
C ILE A 461 11.95 12.25 3.20
N SER A 462 11.20 13.07 3.94
CA SER A 462 9.74 12.95 4.06
C SER A 462 9.10 14.20 3.47
N ALA A 463 8.54 14.09 2.26
CA ALA A 463 7.99 15.24 1.54
C ALA A 463 6.73 15.82 2.19
N ARG A 464 6.55 17.14 2.00
CA ARG A 464 5.38 17.92 2.42
C ARG A 464 4.96 18.87 1.30
N SER A 465 4.56 18.30 0.14
CA SER A 465 4.22 19.08 -1.06
C SER A 465 3.05 20.05 -0.84
N ASP A 466 2.24 19.83 0.19
CA ASP A 466 1.18 20.74 0.64
C ASP A 466 1.70 22.11 1.12
N LEU A 467 2.97 22.19 1.51
CA LEU A 467 3.62 23.42 2.00
C LEU A 467 4.22 24.29 0.88
N ASN A 468 4.32 23.76 -0.35
CA ASN A 468 4.81 24.57 -1.47
C ASN A 468 3.80 25.66 -1.84
N PRO A 469 4.23 26.89 -2.18
CA PRO A 469 3.32 27.97 -2.57
C PRO A 469 2.49 27.62 -3.82
N PRO A 470 1.16 27.89 -3.81
CA PRO A 470 0.29 27.59 -4.95
C PRO A 470 0.62 28.42 -6.20
N ASN A 471 1.12 29.64 -6.00
CA ASN A 471 1.46 30.60 -7.07
C ASN A 471 2.95 30.59 -7.42
N GLY A 472 3.72 29.61 -6.93
CA GLY A 472 5.15 29.47 -7.22
C GLY A 472 5.40 29.06 -8.67
N THR A 473 6.64 29.31 -9.14
CA THR A 473 7.12 28.82 -10.44
C THR A 473 7.91 27.54 -10.24
N TYR A 474 7.63 26.52 -11.04
CA TYR A 474 8.25 25.20 -10.88
C TYR A 474 8.58 24.58 -12.25
N PRO A 475 9.76 24.01 -12.45
CA PRO A 475 10.19 23.42 -13.72
C PRO A 475 9.41 22.17 -14.13
N PHE A 476 8.84 21.44 -13.18
CA PHE A 476 8.01 20.25 -13.45
C PHE A 476 6.95 20.04 -12.35
N PRO A 477 5.89 19.26 -12.63
CA PRO A 477 4.69 19.22 -11.77
C PRO A 477 4.90 18.73 -10.35
N ALA A 478 5.84 17.80 -10.09
CA ALA A 478 6.05 17.25 -8.75
C ALA A 478 6.39 18.31 -7.70
N LEU A 479 7.10 19.36 -8.10
CA LEU A 479 7.54 20.44 -7.21
C LEU A 479 6.44 21.45 -6.86
N ARG A 480 5.25 21.33 -7.48
CA ARG A 480 4.10 22.20 -7.20
C ARG A 480 3.43 21.85 -5.87
N GLN A 481 2.56 22.74 -5.39
CA GLN A 481 1.68 22.42 -4.28
C GLN A 481 0.77 21.23 -4.64
N ARG A 482 0.78 20.21 -3.79
CA ARG A 482 -0.03 18.99 -3.94
C ARG A 482 -0.41 18.45 -2.58
N CYS A 483 -1.56 17.76 -2.49
CA CYS A 483 -1.96 17.01 -1.29
C CYS A 483 -1.27 15.64 -1.27
N HIS A 484 0.04 15.66 -1.19
CA HIS A 484 0.91 14.52 -1.34
C HIS A 484 2.20 14.72 -0.53
N GLY A 485 2.79 13.64 -0.07
CA GLY A 485 4.05 13.62 0.66
C GLY A 485 4.20 12.37 1.49
N GLY A 486 5.13 12.37 2.43
CA GLY A 486 5.30 11.29 3.40
C GLY A 486 4.01 11.07 4.19
N THR A 487 3.45 9.87 4.11
CA THR A 487 2.20 9.50 4.81
C THR A 487 2.44 8.59 6.00
N ASP A 488 3.67 8.10 6.15
CA ASP A 488 4.12 7.31 7.30
C ASP A 488 5.65 7.17 7.33
N MET A 489 6.16 6.53 8.36
CA MET A 489 7.52 6.00 8.46
C MET A 489 7.48 4.67 9.23
N LYS A 490 8.20 3.67 8.76
CA LYS A 490 8.40 2.37 9.42
C LYS A 490 9.89 2.09 9.52
N VAL A 491 10.31 1.52 10.65
CA VAL A 491 11.69 1.08 10.86
C VAL A 491 11.72 -0.21 11.69
N THR A 492 12.56 -1.14 11.29
CA THR A 492 12.91 -2.33 12.05
C THR A 492 14.43 -2.47 12.15
N SER A 493 14.89 -3.42 12.96
CA SER A 493 16.33 -3.74 13.06
C SER A 493 16.55 -5.25 13.05
N SER A 494 17.80 -5.67 12.79
CA SER A 494 18.14 -7.10 12.85
C SER A 494 17.80 -7.73 14.20
N GLY A 495 17.88 -6.96 15.31
CA GLY A 495 17.46 -7.41 16.64
C GLY A 495 15.93 -7.50 16.82
N MET A 496 15.15 -6.76 16.05
CA MET A 496 13.68 -6.73 16.15
C MET A 496 12.99 -7.75 15.23
N VAL A 497 13.61 -8.13 14.12
CA VAL A 497 13.06 -9.06 13.11
C VAL A 497 12.58 -10.39 13.70
N PRO A 498 13.30 -11.07 14.63
CA PRO A 498 12.83 -12.34 15.21
C PRO A 498 11.51 -12.26 15.96
N SER A 499 11.16 -11.09 16.50
CA SER A 499 9.89 -10.83 17.20
C SER A 499 8.86 -10.10 16.31
N PHE A 500 9.15 -9.91 15.03
CA PHE A 500 8.33 -9.11 14.10
C PHE A 500 8.08 -7.67 14.59
N GLY A 501 9.02 -7.13 15.35
CA GLY A 501 8.94 -5.80 15.94
C GLY A 501 9.29 -4.71 14.91
N LEU A 502 8.60 -3.58 15.02
CA LEU A 502 8.91 -2.35 14.27
C LEU A 502 8.49 -1.12 15.07
N VAL A 503 9.02 0.04 14.65
CA VAL A 503 8.48 1.34 15.07
C VAL A 503 7.84 1.99 13.85
N ALA A 504 6.63 2.51 14.03
CA ALA A 504 5.87 3.16 12.95
C ALA A 504 5.33 4.52 13.40
N ALA A 505 5.45 5.53 12.53
CA ALA A 505 4.81 6.84 12.70
C ALA A 505 3.84 7.06 11.55
N SER A 506 2.63 7.52 11.84
CA SER A 506 1.60 7.78 10.84
C SER A 506 1.45 9.27 10.58
N GLY A 507 1.17 9.58 9.32
CA GLY A 507 0.88 10.93 8.86
C GLY A 507 2.11 11.72 8.43
N PRO A 508 1.87 12.88 7.79
CA PRO A 508 2.91 13.77 7.33
C PRO A 508 3.81 14.22 8.48
N THR A 509 5.10 14.36 8.19
CA THR A 509 6.05 14.84 9.21
C THR A 509 5.67 16.22 9.76
N TRP A 510 5.88 16.39 11.06
CA TRP A 510 5.68 17.64 11.78
C TRP A 510 6.89 17.99 12.68
N ASP A 511 7.98 17.23 12.52
CA ASP A 511 9.18 17.33 13.36
C ASP A 511 9.92 18.67 13.11
N ASP A 512 10.07 19.07 11.83
CA ASP A 512 10.77 20.28 11.39
C ASP A 512 9.85 21.30 10.71
N VAL A 513 8.58 20.97 10.49
CA VAL A 513 7.59 21.76 9.72
C VAL A 513 6.24 21.75 10.44
N PRO A 514 5.33 22.72 10.15
CA PRO A 514 4.03 22.74 10.80
C PRO A 514 3.24 21.43 10.60
N PRO A 515 2.51 20.95 11.63
CA PRO A 515 1.70 19.75 11.53
C PRO A 515 0.61 19.89 10.47
N PHE A 516 0.30 18.78 9.80
CA PHE A 516 -0.79 18.74 8.85
C PHE A 516 -2.15 18.73 9.56
N ARG A 517 -3.06 19.57 9.07
CA ARG A 517 -4.44 19.67 9.56
C ARG A 517 -5.39 19.78 8.37
N TRP A 518 -6.33 18.85 8.25
CA TRP A 518 -7.28 18.84 7.13
C TRP A 518 -8.05 20.15 7.00
N SER A 519 -8.66 20.63 8.09
CA SER A 519 -9.55 21.80 8.09
C SER A 519 -8.89 23.12 7.66
N THR A 520 -7.56 23.23 7.78
CA THR A 520 -6.81 24.46 7.45
C THR A 520 -5.82 24.29 6.31
N SER A 521 -5.66 23.07 5.79
CA SER A 521 -4.75 22.78 4.69
C SER A 521 -5.34 23.12 3.31
N PRO A 522 -4.52 23.25 2.28
CA PRO A 522 -5.00 23.38 0.90
C PRO A 522 -5.78 22.14 0.42
N CYS A 523 -5.78 21.07 1.21
CA CYS A 523 -6.39 19.78 0.90
C CYS A 523 -7.80 19.61 1.50
N SER A 524 -8.33 20.62 2.18
CA SER A 524 -9.60 20.57 2.95
C SER A 524 -10.82 20.13 2.13
N SER A 525 -10.81 20.38 0.82
CA SER A 525 -11.90 19.99 -0.10
C SER A 525 -11.86 18.52 -0.54
N LEU A 526 -10.76 17.80 -0.30
CA LEU A 526 -10.64 16.39 -0.66
C LEU A 526 -11.40 15.50 0.33
N LEU A 527 -11.98 14.42 -0.17
CA LEU A 527 -12.65 13.44 0.67
C LEU A 527 -11.63 12.71 1.56
N HIS A 528 -11.88 12.70 2.87
CA HIS A 528 -10.99 12.13 3.89
C HIS A 528 -11.77 11.51 5.06
N MET A 529 -12.74 10.67 4.70
CA MET A 529 -13.60 9.97 5.68
C MET A 529 -12.76 9.14 6.66
N GLY A 530 -13.08 9.25 7.95
CA GLY A 530 -12.41 8.50 9.01
C GLY A 530 -11.03 9.02 9.42
N HIS A 531 -10.54 10.09 8.79
CA HIS A 531 -9.27 10.71 9.15
C HIS A 531 -9.43 11.64 10.35
N PRO A 532 -8.47 11.66 11.31
CA PRO A 532 -8.33 12.74 12.26
C PRO A 532 -8.05 14.07 11.55
N ASP A 533 -8.55 15.18 12.09
CA ASP A 533 -8.27 16.49 11.51
C ASP A 533 -6.79 16.88 11.65
N LEU A 534 -6.21 16.66 12.83
CA LEU A 534 -4.82 16.99 13.14
C LEU A 534 -3.93 15.74 13.16
N TRP A 535 -2.78 15.81 12.48
CA TRP A 535 -1.81 14.72 12.39
C TRP A 535 -0.52 15.08 13.14
N THR A 536 -0.46 14.65 14.43
CA THR A 536 0.69 14.85 15.34
C THR A 536 0.98 13.59 16.14
N PHE A 537 0.85 12.43 15.51
CA PHE A 537 1.04 11.16 16.19
C PHE A 537 2.54 10.86 16.39
N PRO A 538 2.97 10.57 17.62
CA PRO A 538 4.34 10.13 17.88
C PRO A 538 4.56 8.73 17.30
N PRO A 539 5.81 8.34 17.04
CA PRO A 539 6.14 6.96 16.68
C PRO A 539 5.67 5.96 17.73
N VAL A 540 5.09 4.86 17.30
CA VAL A 540 4.62 3.76 18.16
C VAL A 540 5.47 2.52 17.96
N LYS A 541 5.84 1.84 19.04
CA LYS A 541 6.43 0.50 19.00
C LYS A 541 5.33 -0.52 18.79
N VAL A 542 5.45 -1.32 17.75
CA VAL A 542 4.50 -2.38 17.43
C VAL A 542 5.02 -3.69 18.02
N HIS A 543 4.21 -4.29 18.87
CA HIS A 543 4.44 -5.60 19.45
C HIS A 543 3.21 -6.45 19.20
N TRP A 544 3.43 -7.74 19.05
CA TRP A 544 2.39 -8.72 18.81
C TRP A 544 2.37 -9.72 19.98
N ASP A 545 1.19 -9.97 20.53
CA ASP A 545 0.99 -10.93 21.62
C ASP A 545 1.02 -12.38 21.13
#